data_1eebb7f76efc1d56285ee898fe1330ec
#
_entry.id   1eebb7f76efc1d56285ee898fe1330ec
#
_cell.length_a   1.000
_cell.length_b   1.000
_cell.length_c   1.000
_cell.angle_alpha   90.00
_cell.angle_beta   90.00
_cell.angle_gamma   90.00
#
_symmetry.space_group_name_H-M   'P 1'
#
loop_
_entity.id
_entity.type
_entity.pdbx_description
1 polymer ?
#
loop_
_entity_poly.entity_id
_entity_poly.type
_entity_poly.pdbx_seq_one_letter_code
_entity_poly.pdbx_strand_id
1 'polypeptide(L)'
;ASDGGDPESIAQAKSETLDDRVDTFSRAFLGLTVACARCHDHKFDPIPIQDYYSIAGVFNNTREGETPLADRKVIDAYHNARKPIDALHDKIRKGKKQPKSDEIKKQIANWQKEVKELEAKAPPKFEFAHTLRDIGSEDMKVALRGNALKPGEVAPRRFLRIVAGKDREHCNRGSGREQLAKAVVDPANPLTARV
;
A
#
# COMPACT_ATOMS: atom_id res chain seq x y z
N ALA A 1 1.48 -8.28 -13.84
CA ALA A 1 2.80 -8.36 -14.45
C ALA A 1 3.79 -8.67 -13.34
N SER A 2 4.46 -9.81 -13.38
CA SER A 2 5.63 -10.09 -12.56
C SER A 2 6.77 -9.27 -13.17
N ASP A 3 7.11 -8.16 -12.53
CA ASP A 3 8.35 -7.47 -12.86
C ASP A 3 9.49 -8.44 -12.55
N GLY A 4 10.17 -8.89 -13.61
CA GLY A 4 11.29 -9.81 -13.55
C GLY A 4 12.58 -9.13 -13.06
N GLY A 5 12.49 -8.31 -12.01
CA GLY A 5 13.63 -7.75 -11.32
C GLY A 5 14.30 -8.81 -10.44
N ASP A 6 15.61 -8.72 -10.27
CA ASP A 6 16.31 -9.54 -9.31
C ASP A 6 15.82 -9.21 -7.87
N PRO A 7 15.93 -10.15 -6.93
CA PRO A 7 15.43 -9.97 -5.56
C PRO A 7 16.00 -8.74 -4.83
N GLU A 8 17.22 -8.35 -5.17
CA GLU A 8 17.91 -7.19 -4.57
C GLU A 8 17.28 -5.88 -5.05
N SER A 9 17.05 -5.73 -6.35
CA SER A 9 16.38 -4.57 -6.96
C SER A 9 14.93 -4.40 -6.42
N ILE A 10 14.20 -5.51 -6.24
CA ILE A 10 12.85 -5.47 -5.67
C ILE A 10 12.88 -5.02 -4.21
N ALA A 11 13.80 -5.56 -3.41
CA ALA A 11 13.94 -5.18 -2.01
C ALA A 11 14.35 -3.71 -1.87
N GLN A 12 15.24 -3.23 -2.73
CA GLN A 12 15.68 -1.84 -2.76
C GLN A 12 14.52 -0.89 -3.11
N ALA A 13 13.78 -1.16 -4.19
CA ALA A 13 12.63 -0.35 -4.60
C ALA A 13 11.55 -0.29 -3.52
N LYS A 14 11.28 -1.42 -2.85
CA LYS A 14 10.36 -1.45 -1.71
C LYS A 14 10.86 -0.60 -0.55
N SER A 15 12.16 -0.65 -0.26
CA SER A 15 12.78 0.12 0.81
C SER A 15 12.73 1.63 0.52
N GLU A 16 12.94 2.05 -0.71
CA GLU A 16 12.85 3.44 -1.16
C GLU A 16 11.42 3.99 -1.07
N THR A 17 10.43 3.22 -1.56
CA THR A 17 9.01 3.59 -1.43
C THR A 17 8.60 3.76 0.04
N LEU A 18 9.13 2.92 0.92
CA LEU A 18 8.84 3.00 2.35
C LEU A 18 9.50 4.22 2.99
N ASP A 19 10.71 4.55 2.55
CA ASP A 19 11.45 5.72 2.97
C ASP A 19 10.71 7.02 2.62
N ASP A 20 10.22 7.14 1.40
CA ASP A 20 9.40 8.27 0.94
C ASP A 20 8.14 8.46 1.82
N ARG A 21 7.50 7.36 2.23
CA ARG A 21 6.32 7.42 3.11
C ARG A 21 6.68 7.91 4.51
N VAL A 22 7.78 7.43 5.07
CA VAL A 22 8.26 7.87 6.38
C VAL A 22 8.69 9.33 6.34
N ASP A 23 9.43 9.75 5.31
CA ASP A 23 9.90 11.13 5.15
C ASP A 23 8.73 12.09 4.98
N THR A 24 7.81 11.78 4.07
CA THR A 24 6.60 12.59 3.85
C THR A 24 5.77 12.73 5.12
N PHE A 25 5.51 11.63 5.81
CA PHE A 25 4.75 11.64 7.07
C PHE A 25 5.44 12.47 8.15
N SER A 26 6.72 12.23 8.37
CA SER A 26 7.44 12.88 9.47
C SER A 26 7.63 14.38 9.24
N ARG A 27 7.86 14.81 8.01
CA ARG A 27 7.95 16.24 7.66
C ARG A 27 6.59 16.91 7.72
N ALA A 28 5.55 16.29 7.17
CA ALA A 28 4.24 16.90 7.08
C ALA A 28 3.51 17.03 8.42
N PHE A 29 3.69 16.08 9.33
CA PHE A 29 2.94 16.05 10.59
C PHE A 29 3.77 16.32 11.84
N LEU A 30 5.09 16.22 11.76
CA LEU A 30 5.97 16.35 12.94
C LEU A 30 7.07 17.41 12.74
N GLY A 31 7.28 17.88 11.51
CA GLY A 31 8.37 18.78 11.17
C GLY A 31 9.76 18.19 11.42
N LEU A 32 9.90 16.85 11.35
CA LEU A 32 11.15 16.12 11.62
C LEU A 32 11.66 15.39 10.38
N THR A 33 12.97 15.22 10.27
CA THR A 33 13.64 14.46 9.21
C THR A 33 13.94 13.02 9.63
N VAL A 34 12.89 12.25 10.02
CA VAL A 34 13.04 10.88 10.53
C VAL A 34 13.75 9.95 9.56
N ALA A 35 13.59 10.19 8.24
CA ALA A 35 14.26 9.41 7.19
C ALA A 35 15.80 9.42 7.30
N CYS A 36 16.40 10.45 7.88
CA CYS A 36 17.84 10.48 8.15
C CYS A 36 18.29 9.36 9.11
N ALA A 37 17.37 8.82 9.91
CA ALA A 37 17.66 7.70 10.84
C ALA A 37 17.54 6.31 10.18
N ARG A 38 17.36 6.21 8.85
CA ARG A 38 17.25 4.93 8.12
C ARG A 38 18.49 4.05 8.23
N CYS A 39 19.69 4.64 8.20
CA CYS A 39 20.95 3.90 8.12
C CYS A 39 21.73 3.84 9.44
N HIS A 40 21.57 4.85 10.29
CA HIS A 40 22.21 5.03 11.60
C HIS A 40 21.34 5.97 12.43
N ASP A 41 21.63 6.12 13.71
CA ASP A 41 20.94 7.10 14.56
C ASP A 41 21.05 8.50 13.94
N HIS A 42 19.97 9.28 14.04
CA HIS A 42 19.93 10.62 13.48
C HIS A 42 21.07 11.49 14.00
N LYS A 43 21.74 12.22 13.10
CA LYS A 43 22.97 12.94 13.43
C LYS A 43 22.77 14.08 14.45
N PHE A 44 21.63 14.76 14.38
CA PHE A 44 21.37 15.98 15.16
C PHE A 44 20.25 15.81 16.18
N ASP A 45 19.21 15.06 15.84
CA ASP A 45 18.05 14.83 16.68
C ASP A 45 18.19 13.49 17.45
N PRO A 46 17.64 13.34 18.65
CA PRO A 46 17.70 12.10 19.41
C PRO A 46 16.69 11.06 18.87
N ILE A 47 16.78 10.75 17.59
CA ILE A 47 15.96 9.77 16.88
C ILE A 47 16.85 8.56 16.56
N PRO A 48 16.75 7.45 17.29
CA PRO A 48 17.51 6.25 17.01
C PRO A 48 16.99 5.56 15.74
N ILE A 49 17.85 4.80 15.08
CA ILE A 49 17.52 3.99 13.91
C ILE A 49 16.27 3.12 14.11
N GLN A 50 16.09 2.59 15.32
CA GLN A 50 14.91 1.79 15.70
C GLN A 50 13.59 2.57 15.54
N ASP A 51 13.58 3.88 15.82
CA ASP A 51 12.39 4.72 15.69
C ASP A 51 11.96 4.88 14.23
N TYR A 52 12.93 5.00 13.31
CA TYR A 52 12.65 4.95 11.89
C TYR A 52 11.92 3.65 11.49
N TYR A 53 12.48 2.48 11.86
CA TYR A 53 11.87 1.20 11.53
C TYR A 53 10.56 0.92 12.29
N SER A 54 10.38 1.51 13.45
CA SER A 54 9.10 1.48 14.17
C SER A 54 7.98 2.17 13.38
N ILE A 55 8.24 3.36 12.84
CA ILE A 55 7.28 4.07 11.97
C ILE A 55 7.15 3.37 10.62
N ALA A 56 8.25 2.97 9.99
CA ALA A 56 8.27 2.24 8.73
C ALA A 56 7.45 0.95 8.80
N GLY A 57 7.46 0.26 9.93
CA GLY A 57 6.66 -0.94 10.18
C GLY A 57 5.17 -0.72 10.04
N VAL A 58 4.66 0.46 10.45
CA VAL A 58 3.24 0.82 10.27
C VAL A 58 2.92 0.93 8.77
N PHE A 59 3.74 1.63 8.00
CA PHE A 59 3.53 1.80 6.55
C PHE A 59 3.77 0.52 5.75
N ASN A 60 4.71 -0.34 6.18
CA ASN A 60 4.97 -1.63 5.56
C ASN A 60 3.76 -2.58 5.64
N ASN A 61 2.94 -2.45 6.68
CA ASN A 61 1.71 -3.21 6.87
C ASN A 61 0.48 -2.55 6.25
N THR A 62 0.67 -1.56 5.37
CA THR A 62 -0.39 -0.76 4.76
C THR A 62 -0.26 -0.80 3.25
N ARG A 63 -1.39 -0.95 2.56
CA ARG A 63 -1.46 -0.89 1.08
C ARG A 63 -2.55 0.09 0.66
N GLU A 64 -2.29 0.76 -0.44
CA GLU A 64 -3.31 1.52 -1.16
C GLU A 64 -4.42 0.58 -1.64
N GLY A 65 -5.64 1.08 -1.62
CA GLY A 65 -6.83 0.37 -2.05
C GLY A 65 -7.88 1.33 -2.57
N GLU A 66 -8.96 0.77 -3.06
CA GLU A 66 -10.12 1.53 -3.51
C GLU A 66 -11.34 1.06 -2.71
N THR A 67 -12.16 2.01 -2.29
CA THR A 67 -13.45 1.73 -1.65
C THR A 67 -14.56 2.32 -2.52
N PRO A 68 -15.52 1.51 -2.96
CA PRO A 68 -16.63 1.99 -3.75
C PRO A 68 -17.47 3.03 -3.00
N LEU A 69 -17.83 4.13 -3.67
CA LEU A 69 -18.72 5.18 -3.16
C LEU A 69 -20.15 4.96 -3.67
N ALA A 70 -20.68 3.74 -3.48
CA ALA A 70 -22.01 3.38 -3.91
C ALA A 70 -22.66 2.38 -2.93
N ASP A 71 -23.97 2.31 -2.94
CA ASP A 71 -24.71 1.32 -2.17
C ASP A 71 -24.37 -0.11 -2.61
N ARG A 72 -24.44 -1.05 -1.66
CA ARG A 72 -24.16 -2.47 -1.90
C ARG A 72 -24.94 -3.03 -3.10
N LYS A 73 -26.21 -2.63 -3.26
CA LYS A 73 -27.05 -3.06 -4.38
C LYS A 73 -26.50 -2.63 -5.75
N VAL A 74 -25.99 -1.41 -5.85
CA VAL A 74 -25.39 -0.87 -7.09
C VAL A 74 -24.07 -1.61 -7.39
N ILE A 75 -23.26 -1.85 -6.37
CA ILE A 75 -22.00 -2.59 -6.48
C ILE A 75 -22.28 -4.02 -6.98
N ASP A 76 -23.22 -4.72 -6.35
CA ASP A 76 -23.57 -6.11 -6.71
C ASP A 76 -24.18 -6.19 -8.13
N ALA A 77 -25.03 -5.24 -8.52
CA ALA A 77 -25.59 -5.16 -9.85
C ALA A 77 -24.49 -4.97 -10.91
N TYR A 78 -23.55 -4.05 -10.67
CA TYR A 78 -22.41 -3.83 -11.56
C TYR A 78 -21.54 -5.09 -11.71
N HIS A 79 -21.15 -5.71 -10.59
CA HIS A 79 -20.33 -6.91 -10.63
C HIS A 79 -21.02 -8.09 -11.30
N ASN A 80 -22.33 -8.25 -11.10
CA ASN A 80 -23.11 -9.31 -11.77
C ASN A 80 -23.18 -9.08 -13.27
N ALA A 81 -23.35 -7.83 -13.72
CA ALA A 81 -23.36 -7.49 -15.14
C ALA A 81 -21.94 -7.66 -15.77
N ARG A 82 -20.88 -7.44 -15.02
CA ARG A 82 -19.50 -7.59 -15.50
C ARG A 82 -19.04 -9.04 -15.66
N LYS A 83 -19.54 -9.98 -14.85
CA LYS A 83 -19.11 -11.39 -14.91
C LYS A 83 -19.14 -12.01 -16.31
N PRO A 84 -20.24 -11.94 -17.12
CA PRO A 84 -20.25 -12.49 -18.45
C PRO A 84 -19.31 -11.74 -19.41
N ILE A 85 -19.17 -10.42 -19.25
CA ILE A 85 -18.27 -9.59 -20.04
C ILE A 85 -16.81 -10.00 -19.82
N ASP A 86 -16.41 -10.16 -18.55
CA ASP A 86 -15.05 -10.57 -18.17
C ASP A 86 -14.74 -11.99 -18.67
N ALA A 87 -15.71 -12.91 -18.61
CA ALA A 87 -15.59 -14.25 -19.19
C ALA A 87 -15.36 -14.22 -20.70
N LEU A 88 -16.04 -13.32 -21.43
CA LEU A 88 -15.83 -13.13 -22.87
C LEU A 88 -14.46 -12.51 -23.18
N HIS A 89 -14.02 -11.53 -22.39
CA HIS A 89 -12.68 -10.98 -22.53
C HIS A 89 -11.58 -12.03 -22.31
N ASP A 90 -11.78 -12.95 -21.37
CA ASP A 90 -10.86 -14.08 -21.17
C ASP A 90 -10.84 -15.05 -22.36
N LYS A 91 -12.01 -15.34 -22.96
CA LYS A 91 -12.09 -16.14 -24.19
C LYS A 91 -11.36 -15.45 -25.35
N ILE A 92 -11.58 -14.16 -25.55
CA ILE A 92 -10.90 -13.36 -26.57
C ILE A 92 -9.38 -13.37 -26.35
N ARG A 93 -8.94 -13.18 -25.09
CA ARG A 93 -7.51 -13.20 -24.75
C ARG A 93 -6.87 -14.57 -25.02
N LYS A 94 -7.56 -15.67 -24.70
CA LYS A 94 -7.12 -17.03 -24.98
C LYS A 94 -7.11 -17.31 -26.49
N GLY A 95 -8.16 -16.89 -27.23
CA GLY A 95 -8.25 -17.03 -28.67
C GLY A 95 -7.12 -16.31 -29.43
N LYS A 96 -6.74 -15.12 -28.98
CA LYS A 96 -5.61 -14.35 -29.55
C LYS A 96 -4.24 -15.03 -29.38
N LYS A 97 -4.09 -15.96 -28.43
CA LYS A 97 -2.85 -16.74 -28.23
C LYS A 97 -2.78 -18.02 -29.05
N GLN A 98 -3.86 -18.42 -29.70
CA GLN A 98 -3.91 -19.60 -30.57
C GLN A 98 -3.42 -19.28 -32.01
N PRO A 99 -3.03 -20.31 -32.80
CA PRO A 99 -2.66 -20.13 -34.20
C PRO A 99 -3.80 -19.45 -34.97
N LYS A 100 -3.45 -18.47 -35.81
CA LYS A 100 -4.41 -17.64 -36.56
C LYS A 100 -5.12 -18.47 -37.61
N SER A 101 -6.25 -19.09 -37.27
CA SER A 101 -7.21 -19.64 -38.26
C SER A 101 -8.36 -18.65 -38.51
N ASP A 102 -9.00 -18.73 -39.66
CA ASP A 102 -10.13 -17.85 -40.01
C ASP A 102 -11.35 -18.13 -39.13
N GLU A 103 -11.50 -19.34 -38.61
CA GLU A 103 -12.52 -19.71 -37.65
C GLU A 103 -12.32 -19.01 -36.29
N ILE A 104 -11.08 -18.99 -35.80
CA ILE A 104 -10.75 -18.28 -34.55
C ILE A 104 -10.98 -16.77 -34.70
N LYS A 105 -10.64 -16.18 -35.83
CA LYS A 105 -10.92 -14.76 -36.12
C LYS A 105 -12.42 -14.45 -36.08
N LYS A 106 -13.25 -15.30 -36.74
CA LYS A 106 -14.72 -15.15 -36.71
C LYS A 106 -15.27 -15.28 -35.28
N GLN A 107 -14.80 -16.25 -34.51
CA GLN A 107 -15.20 -16.43 -33.11
C GLN A 107 -14.87 -15.21 -32.28
N ILE A 108 -13.66 -14.67 -32.40
CA ILE A 108 -13.24 -13.46 -31.68
C ILE A 108 -14.14 -12.27 -32.05
N ALA A 109 -14.45 -12.08 -33.33
CA ALA A 109 -15.34 -11.02 -33.79
C ALA A 109 -16.76 -11.15 -33.19
N ASN A 110 -17.30 -12.36 -33.11
CA ASN A 110 -18.59 -12.62 -32.48
C ASN A 110 -18.55 -12.29 -30.97
N TRP A 111 -17.52 -12.73 -30.22
CA TRP A 111 -17.38 -12.40 -28.82
C TRP A 111 -17.20 -10.90 -28.58
N GLN A 112 -16.50 -10.19 -29.47
CA GLN A 112 -16.36 -8.73 -29.37
C GLN A 112 -17.70 -8.01 -29.59
N LYS A 113 -18.57 -8.53 -30.49
CA LYS A 113 -19.92 -8.01 -30.69
C LYS A 113 -20.77 -8.23 -29.44
N GLU A 114 -20.76 -9.44 -28.90
CA GLU A 114 -21.47 -9.78 -27.68
C GLU A 114 -21.02 -8.91 -26.46
N VAL A 115 -19.71 -8.68 -26.32
CA VAL A 115 -19.16 -7.76 -25.30
C VAL A 115 -19.78 -6.36 -25.44
N LYS A 116 -19.81 -5.79 -26.66
CA LYS A 116 -20.40 -4.46 -26.88
C LYS A 116 -21.88 -4.39 -26.52
N GLU A 117 -22.65 -5.45 -26.84
CA GLU A 117 -24.07 -5.53 -26.52
C GLU A 117 -24.31 -5.61 -24.98
N LEU A 118 -23.49 -6.37 -24.29
CA LEU A 118 -23.56 -6.49 -22.84
C LEU A 118 -23.08 -5.21 -22.12
N GLU A 119 -22.01 -4.57 -22.62
CA GLU A 119 -21.51 -3.30 -22.07
C GLU A 119 -22.55 -2.17 -22.23
N ALA A 120 -23.27 -2.13 -23.35
CA ALA A 120 -24.33 -1.16 -23.56
C ALA A 120 -25.53 -1.30 -22.59
N LYS A 121 -25.73 -2.51 -22.03
CA LYS A 121 -26.80 -2.81 -21.07
C LYS A 121 -26.32 -2.79 -19.62
N ALA A 122 -25.01 -2.79 -19.41
CA ALA A 122 -24.44 -2.82 -18.07
C ALA A 122 -24.65 -1.48 -17.34
N PRO A 123 -24.88 -1.49 -16.04
CA PRO A 123 -24.92 -0.25 -15.25
C PRO A 123 -23.57 0.46 -15.33
N PRO A 124 -23.57 1.81 -15.23
CA PRO A 124 -22.33 2.59 -15.24
C PRO A 124 -21.43 2.20 -14.05
N LYS A 125 -20.12 2.35 -14.24
CA LYS A 125 -19.15 2.16 -13.17
C LYS A 125 -19.40 3.24 -12.11
N PHE A 126 -19.39 2.82 -10.85
CA PHE A 126 -19.50 3.75 -9.70
C PHE A 126 -18.15 4.37 -9.37
N GLU A 127 -18.19 5.47 -8.61
CA GLU A 127 -16.99 6.17 -8.14
C GLU A 127 -16.29 5.41 -7.00
N PHE A 128 -15.00 5.67 -6.85
CA PHE A 128 -14.15 5.08 -5.82
C PHE A 128 -13.44 6.18 -5.04
N ALA A 129 -13.32 5.97 -3.74
CA ALA A 129 -12.35 6.70 -2.92
C ALA A 129 -11.05 5.92 -2.83
N HIS A 130 -9.93 6.60 -2.97
CA HIS A 130 -8.64 6.04 -2.59
C HIS A 130 -8.58 5.85 -1.08
N THR A 131 -8.22 4.66 -0.64
CA THR A 131 -8.17 4.29 0.76
C THR A 131 -6.88 3.57 1.08
N LEU A 132 -6.59 3.44 2.36
CA LEU A 132 -5.52 2.57 2.85
C LEU A 132 -6.14 1.34 3.52
N ARG A 133 -5.56 0.17 3.25
CA ARG A 133 -5.96 -1.11 3.85
C ARG A 133 -4.81 -1.71 4.62
N ASP A 134 -5.12 -2.29 5.76
CA ASP A 134 -4.15 -3.09 6.51
C ASP A 134 -3.95 -4.42 5.80
N ILE A 135 -2.68 -4.79 5.60
CA ILE A 135 -2.28 -6.04 4.94
C ILE A 135 -1.47 -6.95 5.85
N GLY A 136 -1.14 -6.49 7.04
CA GLY A 136 -0.35 -7.23 8.02
C GLY A 136 -0.31 -6.52 9.36
N SER A 137 0.41 -7.15 10.29
CA SER A 137 0.65 -6.67 11.65
C SER A 137 2.06 -6.99 12.15
N GLU A 138 2.99 -7.22 11.22
CA GLU A 138 4.35 -7.64 11.54
C GLU A 138 5.24 -6.46 11.89
N ASP A 139 6.08 -6.63 12.91
CA ASP A 139 7.12 -5.67 13.23
C ASP A 139 8.30 -5.81 12.25
N MET A 140 8.87 -4.69 11.82
CA MET A 140 10.02 -4.71 10.94
C MET A 140 11.32 -5.02 11.69
N LYS A 141 12.30 -5.53 10.96
CA LYS A 141 13.70 -5.60 11.43
C LYS A 141 14.46 -4.37 10.93
N VAL A 142 15.34 -3.87 11.77
CA VAL A 142 16.29 -2.83 11.38
C VAL A 142 17.15 -3.33 10.22
N ALA A 143 17.23 -2.60 9.12
CA ALA A 143 18.17 -2.93 8.06
C ALA A 143 19.55 -2.33 8.41
N LEU A 144 20.51 -3.19 8.69
CA LEU A 144 21.86 -2.76 9.10
C LEU A 144 22.51 -1.89 8.02
N ARG A 145 22.88 -0.65 8.40
CA ARG A 145 23.41 0.36 7.47
C ARG A 145 22.49 0.66 6.27
N GLY A 146 21.18 0.56 6.47
CA GLY A 146 20.19 0.78 5.42
C GLY A 146 20.06 -0.35 4.38
N ASN A 147 20.81 -1.45 4.55
CA ASN A 147 20.76 -2.58 3.61
C ASN A 147 19.61 -3.53 3.96
N ALA A 148 18.55 -3.53 3.13
CA ALA A 148 17.35 -4.34 3.32
C ALA A 148 17.64 -5.87 3.36
N LEU A 149 18.75 -6.33 2.80
CA LEU A 149 19.16 -7.74 2.81
C LEU A 149 19.94 -8.15 4.06
N LYS A 150 20.26 -7.19 4.95
CA LYS A 150 20.99 -7.43 6.20
C LYS A 150 20.11 -7.08 7.41
N PRO A 151 19.16 -7.97 7.80
CA PRO A 151 18.27 -7.71 8.90
C PRO A 151 19.03 -7.78 10.25
N GLY A 152 18.78 -6.78 11.09
CA GLY A 152 19.22 -6.71 12.48
C GLY A 152 18.10 -7.04 13.46
N GLU A 153 18.04 -6.30 14.56
CA GLU A 153 17.04 -6.47 15.61
C GLU A 153 15.62 -6.10 15.14
N VAL A 154 14.63 -6.66 15.81
CA VAL A 154 13.22 -6.29 15.57
C VAL A 154 12.98 -4.89 16.17
N ALA A 155 12.35 -4.02 15.37
CA ALA A 155 11.88 -2.71 15.79
C ALA A 155 10.34 -2.76 15.95
N PRO A 156 9.83 -2.90 17.17
CA PRO A 156 8.39 -2.91 17.43
C PRO A 156 7.76 -1.60 16.92
N ARG A 157 6.60 -1.68 16.29
CA ARG A 157 5.86 -0.50 15.80
C ARG A 157 5.43 0.37 16.95
N ARG A 158 6.02 1.54 17.06
CA ARG A 158 5.78 2.51 18.13
C ARG A 158 5.94 3.92 17.58
N PHE A 159 5.37 4.90 18.27
CA PHE A 159 5.64 6.31 17.98
C PHE A 159 7.08 6.70 18.36
N LEU A 160 7.52 7.90 17.99
CA LEU A 160 8.89 8.36 18.26
C LEU A 160 9.18 8.45 19.76
N ARG A 161 10.36 7.98 20.17
CA ARG A 161 10.81 7.99 21.56
C ARG A 161 10.95 9.41 22.12
N ILE A 162 11.40 10.34 21.29
CA ILE A 162 11.57 11.74 21.67
C ILE A 162 10.25 12.41 22.08
N VAL A 163 9.12 11.94 21.53
CA VAL A 163 7.78 12.50 21.83
C VAL A 163 7.07 11.70 22.90
N ALA A 164 7.00 10.39 22.76
CA ALA A 164 6.18 9.52 23.61
C ALA A 164 6.95 8.83 24.75
N GLY A 165 8.24 9.14 24.90
CA GLY A 165 9.07 8.54 25.97
C GLY A 165 9.53 7.12 25.68
N LYS A 166 10.18 6.49 26.68
CA LYS A 166 10.74 5.13 26.56
C LYS A 166 9.66 4.05 26.61
N ASP A 167 8.63 4.24 27.43
CA ASP A 167 7.55 3.27 27.70
C ASP A 167 6.35 3.44 26.77
N ARG A 168 6.60 3.95 25.57
CA ARG A 168 5.59 4.21 24.55
C ARG A 168 4.83 2.94 24.13
N GLU A 169 3.53 3.10 23.89
CA GLU A 169 2.64 2.00 23.50
C GLU A 169 3.07 1.34 22.17
N HIS A 170 2.93 0.01 22.11
CA HIS A 170 3.12 -0.75 20.88
C HIS A 170 1.89 -0.61 19.98
N CYS A 171 2.08 -0.22 18.74
CA CYS A 171 1.03 -0.12 17.72
C CYS A 171 0.66 -1.52 17.20
N ASN A 172 -0.07 -2.30 17.98
CA ASN A 172 -0.34 -3.72 17.74
C ASN A 172 -1.73 -4.01 17.12
N ARG A 173 -2.55 -2.99 16.85
CA ARG A 173 -3.86 -3.16 16.22
C ARG A 173 -3.75 -3.04 14.70
N GLY A 174 -3.90 -4.15 13.97
CA GLY A 174 -3.72 -4.20 12.53
C GLY A 174 -2.34 -3.68 12.12
N SER A 175 -2.29 -2.79 11.15
CA SER A 175 -1.02 -2.12 10.75
C SER A 175 -0.46 -1.17 11.82
N GLY A 176 -1.28 -0.71 12.77
CA GLY A 176 -0.92 0.31 13.77
C GLY A 176 -1.24 1.75 13.35
N ARG A 177 -1.84 1.97 12.16
CA ARG A 177 -2.16 3.32 11.64
C ARG A 177 -3.06 4.13 12.57
N GLU A 178 -4.08 3.51 13.16
CA GLU A 178 -4.99 4.19 14.08
C GLU A 178 -4.25 4.71 15.32
N GLN A 179 -3.37 3.88 15.87
CA GLN A 179 -2.59 4.23 17.05
C GLN A 179 -1.55 5.30 16.72
N LEU A 180 -0.90 5.20 15.54
CA LEU A 180 0.00 6.22 15.03
C LEU A 180 -0.71 7.56 14.85
N ALA A 181 -1.90 7.57 14.22
CA ALA A 181 -2.68 8.78 14.03
C ALA A 181 -3.09 9.42 15.37
N LYS A 182 -3.52 8.62 16.35
CA LYS A 182 -3.83 9.11 17.70
C LYS A 182 -2.62 9.74 18.38
N ALA A 183 -1.43 9.14 18.24
CA ALA A 183 -0.21 9.69 18.81
C ALA A 183 0.21 11.01 18.14
N VAL A 184 -0.07 11.17 16.85
CA VAL A 184 0.16 12.46 16.13
C VAL A 184 -0.73 13.56 16.68
N VAL A 185 -2.04 13.30 16.82
CA VAL A 185 -3.02 14.33 17.25
C VAL A 185 -3.17 14.43 18.76
N ASP A 186 -2.37 13.71 19.52
CA ASP A 186 -2.39 13.77 20.99
C ASP A 186 -2.11 15.19 21.45
N PRO A 187 -2.94 15.81 22.31
CA PRO A 187 -2.69 17.14 22.87
C PRO A 187 -1.34 17.27 23.60
N ALA A 188 -0.80 16.16 24.10
CA ALA A 188 0.52 16.11 24.72
C ALA A 188 1.68 16.10 23.71
N ASN A 189 1.40 15.92 22.41
CA ASN A 189 2.41 15.96 21.35
C ASN A 189 2.75 17.42 20.99
N PRO A 190 3.92 17.94 21.38
CA PRO A 190 4.26 19.35 21.13
C PRO A 190 4.59 19.64 19.66
N LEU A 191 4.83 18.61 18.85
CA LEU A 191 5.29 18.78 17.46
C LEU A 191 4.13 19.14 16.53
N THR A 192 2.97 18.49 16.68
CA THR A 192 1.81 18.72 15.82
C THR A 192 1.26 20.13 15.90
N ALA A 193 1.40 20.81 17.04
CA ALA A 193 1.02 22.20 17.21
C ALA A 193 1.98 23.20 16.52
N ARG A 194 3.13 22.73 16.01
CA ARG A 194 4.17 23.56 15.37
C ARG A 194 4.13 23.50 13.85
N VAL A 195 3.44 22.53 13.29
CA VAL A 195 3.24 22.28 11.86
C VAL A 195 1.83 22.68 11.47
#